data_723258db6ce7daa9f26616cf69dc9598
#
_entry.id   723258db6ce7daa9f26616cf69dc9598
#
_cell.length_a   1.000
_cell.length_b   1.000
_cell.length_c   1.000
_cell.angle_alpha   90.00
_cell.angle_beta   90.00
_cell.angle_gamma   90.00
#
_symmetry.space_group_name_H-M   'P 1'
#
loop_
_entity.id
_entity.type
_entity.pdbx_description
1 polymer ?
#
loop_
_entity_poly.entity_id
_entity_poly.type
_entity_poly.pdbx_seq_one_letter_code
_entity_poly.pdbx_strand_id
1 'polypeptide(L)'
;MYNNGYDPETLVHNYRRIAHGKARAGAIRSAINQADLNNDIPYMMFFREELCDESYWFVDELEVVTVYPELLAIMDRYPETRPVKFAGDRDNILNILNTYKDLLDVCTSFYQIPMEDCINFHNDFMKRWLAYGRTAREAYHMFFDLYLETGDLDNAAKFLDKLKKVPAEAYDCVACAITGEIKYYLLNNEKDKADKLAEKVYDGTYRCNSRWSDSILKLRRSYLKYYILHGDYEKAAEITYLMEHSGSQINAYNKYASFMCAYVHIKPGRGLRIYKKHWKEWQEENNQYDRYYNFKDAACFFKGLETERSRDTVRLELDRRFPLYNE
;
A
#
# COMPACT_ATOMS: atom_id res chain seq x y z
N MET A 1 -16.05 -38.25 3.41
CA MET A 1 -15.00 -38.85 2.54
C MET A 1 -14.86 -37.93 1.33
N TYR A 2 -13.71 -37.35 1.13
CA TYR A 2 -13.44 -36.52 -0.05
C TYR A 2 -13.47 -37.42 -1.30
N ASN A 3 -14.14 -36.93 -2.37
CA ASN A 3 -14.21 -37.65 -3.64
C ASN A 3 -12.96 -37.39 -4.48
N ASN A 4 -12.50 -38.40 -5.25
CA ASN A 4 -11.46 -38.29 -6.26
C ASN A 4 -10.04 -37.89 -5.81
N GLY A 5 -9.60 -38.31 -4.63
CA GLY A 5 -8.21 -38.06 -4.18
C GLY A 5 -7.94 -36.62 -3.74
N TYR A 6 -8.99 -35.83 -3.49
CA TYR A 6 -8.85 -34.49 -2.89
C TYR A 6 -8.29 -34.62 -1.47
N ASP A 7 -7.15 -33.98 -1.27
CA ASP A 7 -6.47 -33.87 0.02
C ASP A 7 -5.97 -32.44 0.19
N PRO A 8 -6.73 -31.59 0.90
CA PRO A 8 -6.41 -30.17 1.00
C PRO A 8 -5.12 -29.89 1.78
N GLU A 9 -4.73 -30.72 2.74
CA GLU A 9 -3.47 -30.55 3.48
C GLU A 9 -2.27 -30.79 2.55
N THR A 10 -2.33 -31.80 1.71
CA THR A 10 -1.31 -32.03 0.67
C THR A 10 -1.25 -30.86 -0.32
N LEU A 11 -2.39 -30.26 -0.71
CA LEU A 11 -2.39 -29.05 -1.56
C LEU A 11 -1.68 -27.88 -0.89
N VAL A 12 -1.96 -27.61 0.40
CA VAL A 12 -1.27 -26.57 1.18
C VAL A 12 0.23 -26.82 1.24
N HIS A 13 0.63 -28.06 1.58
CA HIS A 13 2.04 -28.43 1.62
C HIS A 13 2.74 -28.21 0.28
N ASN A 14 2.10 -28.56 -0.81
CA ASN A 14 2.68 -28.44 -2.15
C ASN A 14 2.87 -26.98 -2.58
N TYR A 15 1.83 -26.12 -2.50
CA TYR A 15 2.01 -24.74 -2.95
C TYR A 15 2.92 -23.92 -2.03
N ARG A 16 2.98 -24.20 -0.73
CA ARG A 16 3.90 -23.52 0.20
C ARG A 16 5.38 -23.80 -0.10
N ARG A 17 5.70 -24.83 -0.89
CA ARG A 17 7.06 -25.11 -1.37
C ARG A 17 7.41 -24.36 -2.66
N ILE A 18 6.45 -23.78 -3.34
CA ILE A 18 6.65 -22.93 -4.52
C ILE A 18 7.06 -21.53 -4.04
N ALA A 19 8.07 -20.94 -4.67
CA ALA A 19 8.45 -19.57 -4.40
C ALA A 19 7.26 -18.61 -4.67
N HIS A 20 7.18 -17.51 -3.91
CA HIS A 20 6.15 -16.49 -4.12
C HIS A 20 6.10 -16.01 -5.57
N GLY A 21 4.91 -15.72 -6.07
CA GLY A 21 4.65 -15.22 -7.41
C GLY A 21 3.61 -16.03 -8.19
N LYS A 22 3.55 -15.78 -9.50
CA LYS A 22 2.50 -16.32 -10.40
C LYS A 22 2.31 -17.84 -10.35
N ALA A 23 3.39 -18.61 -10.19
CA ALA A 23 3.30 -20.07 -10.13
C ALA A 23 2.59 -20.55 -8.84
N ARG A 24 2.92 -19.93 -7.69
CA ARG A 24 2.28 -20.23 -6.42
C ARG A 24 0.82 -19.79 -6.43
N ALA A 25 0.49 -18.60 -6.90
CA ALA A 25 -0.89 -18.15 -7.07
C ALA A 25 -1.70 -19.09 -7.98
N GLY A 26 -1.11 -19.58 -9.07
CA GLY A 26 -1.74 -20.58 -9.94
C GLY A 26 -2.05 -21.89 -9.21
N ALA A 27 -1.16 -22.37 -8.36
CA ALA A 27 -1.39 -23.56 -7.53
C ALA A 27 -2.49 -23.32 -6.49
N ILE A 28 -2.55 -22.13 -5.88
CA ILE A 28 -3.61 -21.78 -4.92
C ILE A 28 -4.98 -21.67 -5.64
N ARG A 29 -5.07 -21.08 -6.86
CA ARG A 29 -6.31 -21.08 -7.66
C ARG A 29 -6.79 -22.49 -7.98
N SER A 30 -5.86 -23.41 -8.30
CA SER A 30 -6.22 -24.83 -8.48
C SER A 30 -6.77 -25.45 -7.19
N ALA A 31 -6.21 -25.09 -6.03
CA ALA A 31 -6.70 -25.57 -4.74
C ALA A 31 -8.10 -24.99 -4.42
N ILE A 32 -8.37 -23.73 -4.74
CA ILE A 32 -9.72 -23.11 -4.63
C ILE A 32 -10.73 -23.94 -5.45
N ASN A 33 -10.44 -24.21 -6.72
CA ASN A 33 -11.34 -24.98 -7.57
C ASN A 33 -11.62 -26.37 -7.00
N GLN A 34 -10.61 -27.04 -6.44
CA GLN A 34 -10.80 -28.35 -5.81
C GLN A 34 -11.64 -28.26 -4.53
N ALA A 35 -11.43 -27.27 -3.68
CA ALA A 35 -12.23 -27.05 -2.49
C ALA A 35 -13.71 -26.75 -2.84
N ASP A 36 -13.93 -25.93 -3.86
CA ASP A 36 -15.28 -25.60 -4.36
C ASP A 36 -16.00 -26.83 -4.89
N LEU A 37 -15.34 -27.67 -5.68
CA LEU A 37 -15.90 -28.93 -6.23
C LEU A 37 -16.25 -29.94 -5.11
N ASN A 38 -15.52 -29.91 -4.00
CA ASN A 38 -15.78 -30.80 -2.86
C ASN A 38 -16.67 -30.16 -1.79
N ASN A 39 -17.12 -28.91 -1.99
CA ASN A 39 -17.92 -28.13 -1.04
C ASN A 39 -17.27 -28.11 0.36
N ASP A 40 -15.94 -27.98 0.39
CA ASP A 40 -15.14 -27.92 1.62
C ASP A 40 -15.04 -26.49 2.12
N ILE A 41 -16.08 -26.03 2.81
CA ILE A 41 -16.27 -24.62 3.21
C ILE A 41 -15.06 -24.06 3.98
N PRO A 42 -14.47 -24.75 4.98
CA PRO A 42 -13.27 -24.26 5.66
C PRO A 42 -12.10 -23.98 4.72
N TYR A 43 -11.82 -24.88 3.76
CA TYR A 43 -10.74 -24.71 2.80
C TYR A 43 -11.10 -23.75 1.65
N MET A 44 -12.36 -23.62 1.27
CA MET A 44 -12.82 -22.57 0.33
C MET A 44 -12.47 -21.18 0.84
N MET A 45 -12.66 -20.93 2.14
CA MET A 45 -12.29 -19.65 2.78
C MET A 45 -10.76 -19.51 2.90
N PHE A 46 -10.09 -20.55 3.38
CA PHE A 46 -8.65 -20.55 3.61
C PHE A 46 -7.84 -20.29 2.31
N PHE A 47 -8.13 -21.00 1.24
CA PHE A 47 -7.41 -20.81 -0.01
C PHE A 47 -7.66 -19.43 -0.66
N ARG A 48 -8.84 -18.85 -0.49
CA ARG A 48 -9.12 -17.49 -0.99
C ARG A 48 -8.37 -16.43 -0.19
N GLU A 49 -8.25 -16.59 1.13
CA GLU A 49 -7.44 -15.70 1.96
C GLU A 49 -5.95 -15.80 1.57
N GLU A 50 -5.41 -17.03 1.42
CA GLU A 50 -4.02 -17.24 0.95
C GLU A 50 -3.78 -16.67 -0.47
N LEU A 51 -4.79 -16.73 -1.37
CA LEU A 51 -4.67 -16.13 -2.71
C LEU A 51 -4.66 -14.60 -2.63
N CYS A 52 -5.49 -14.00 -1.79
CA CYS A 52 -5.48 -12.55 -1.59
C CYS A 52 -4.12 -12.07 -1.08
N ASP A 53 -3.55 -12.72 -0.07
CA ASP A 53 -2.23 -12.37 0.47
C ASP A 53 -1.13 -12.55 -0.59
N GLU A 54 -1.12 -13.67 -1.32
CA GLU A 54 -0.15 -13.93 -2.38
C GLU A 54 -0.27 -12.91 -3.53
N SER A 55 -1.50 -12.55 -3.92
CA SER A 55 -1.74 -11.61 -5.02
C SER A 55 -1.37 -10.19 -4.64
N TYR A 56 -1.71 -9.75 -3.44
CA TYR A 56 -1.39 -8.41 -2.94
C TYR A 56 0.12 -8.16 -2.90
N TRP A 57 0.90 -9.12 -2.38
CA TRP A 57 2.33 -8.90 -2.18
C TRP A 57 3.22 -9.28 -3.36
N PHE A 58 2.79 -10.20 -4.25
CA PHE A 58 3.73 -10.84 -5.17
C PHE A 58 3.25 -10.99 -6.62
N VAL A 59 1.96 -10.74 -6.94
CA VAL A 59 1.43 -11.06 -8.27
C VAL A 59 0.67 -9.90 -8.91
N ASP A 60 -0.55 -9.62 -8.46
CA ASP A 60 -1.45 -8.62 -9.02
C ASP A 60 -2.46 -8.21 -7.95
N GLU A 61 -2.27 -7.02 -7.39
CA GLU A 61 -3.13 -6.48 -6.34
C GLU A 61 -4.61 -6.40 -6.77
N LEU A 62 -4.90 -6.19 -8.05
CA LEU A 62 -6.29 -6.09 -8.55
C LEU A 62 -7.06 -7.39 -8.37
N GLU A 63 -6.39 -8.54 -8.32
CA GLU A 63 -7.05 -9.84 -8.07
C GLU A 63 -7.74 -9.88 -6.70
N VAL A 64 -7.21 -9.16 -5.70
CA VAL A 64 -7.81 -9.06 -4.36
C VAL A 64 -9.24 -8.51 -4.44
N VAL A 65 -9.49 -7.56 -5.35
CA VAL A 65 -10.82 -6.94 -5.52
C VAL A 65 -11.88 -7.93 -6.01
N THR A 66 -11.48 -8.99 -6.68
CA THR A 66 -12.39 -10.04 -7.16
C THR A 66 -12.52 -11.20 -6.18
N VAL A 67 -11.42 -11.66 -5.62
CA VAL A 67 -11.37 -12.87 -4.77
C VAL A 67 -11.89 -12.60 -3.35
N TYR A 68 -11.59 -11.42 -2.80
CA TYR A 68 -11.96 -11.11 -1.43
C TYR A 68 -13.49 -11.00 -1.22
N PRO A 69 -14.29 -10.36 -2.09
CA PRO A 69 -15.75 -10.39 -2.01
C PRO A 69 -16.34 -11.80 -2.06
N GLU A 70 -15.74 -12.73 -2.83
CA GLU A 70 -16.15 -14.13 -2.81
C GLU A 70 -15.92 -14.79 -1.45
N LEU A 71 -14.77 -14.52 -0.81
CA LEU A 71 -14.47 -14.98 0.54
C LEU A 71 -15.52 -14.47 1.54
N LEU A 72 -15.85 -13.17 1.49
CA LEU A 72 -16.88 -12.58 2.35
C LEU A 72 -18.27 -13.20 2.13
N ALA A 73 -18.63 -13.46 0.87
CA ALA A 73 -19.91 -14.11 0.52
C ALA A 73 -19.99 -15.54 1.10
N ILE A 74 -18.88 -16.29 1.10
CA ILE A 74 -18.82 -17.61 1.74
C ILE A 74 -19.00 -17.47 3.26
N MET A 75 -18.31 -16.53 3.91
CA MET A 75 -18.45 -16.27 5.33
C MET A 75 -19.89 -15.92 5.72
N ASP A 76 -20.55 -15.07 4.93
CA ASP A 76 -21.94 -14.66 5.18
C ASP A 76 -22.94 -15.81 5.00
N ARG A 77 -22.66 -16.70 4.05
CA ARG A 77 -23.49 -17.89 3.79
C ARG A 77 -23.32 -18.97 4.85
N TYR A 78 -22.13 -19.08 5.45
CA TYR A 78 -21.80 -20.11 6.43
C TYR A 78 -21.23 -19.51 7.73
N PRO A 79 -22.01 -18.70 8.47
CA PRO A 79 -21.50 -17.90 9.59
C PRO A 79 -20.98 -18.74 10.77
N GLU A 80 -21.43 -20.00 10.90
CA GLU A 80 -20.98 -20.92 11.95
C GLU A 80 -19.70 -21.66 11.58
N THR A 81 -19.28 -21.60 10.31
CA THR A 81 -18.07 -22.29 9.83
C THR A 81 -16.86 -21.39 10.02
N ARG A 82 -15.74 -21.96 10.41
CA ARG A 82 -14.45 -21.26 10.52
C ARG A 82 -13.49 -21.74 9.44
N PRO A 83 -12.65 -20.86 8.89
CA PRO A 83 -11.55 -21.27 8.03
C PRO A 83 -10.63 -22.25 8.76
N VAL A 84 -9.89 -23.04 7.98
CA VAL A 84 -8.87 -23.93 8.55
C VAL A 84 -7.78 -23.11 9.25
N LYS A 85 -7.27 -23.67 10.33
CA LYS A 85 -6.18 -23.10 11.09
C LYS A 85 -5.00 -24.07 11.14
N PHE A 86 -3.85 -23.61 10.71
CA PHE A 86 -2.60 -24.34 10.86
C PHE A 86 -1.86 -23.94 12.14
N ALA A 87 -0.98 -24.83 12.61
CA ALA A 87 -0.21 -24.56 13.82
C ALA A 87 0.62 -23.27 13.67
N GLY A 88 0.45 -22.34 14.61
CA GLY A 88 1.13 -21.04 14.59
C GLY A 88 0.31 -19.89 14.00
N ASP A 89 -0.81 -20.17 13.34
CA ASP A 89 -1.68 -19.12 12.80
C ASP A 89 -2.41 -18.39 13.95
N ARG A 90 -2.68 -17.10 13.72
CA ARG A 90 -3.52 -16.27 14.60
C ARG A 90 -5.00 -16.71 14.49
N ASP A 91 -5.87 -16.01 15.17
CA ASP A 91 -7.31 -16.19 14.97
C ASP A 91 -7.69 -15.97 13.50
N ASN A 92 -8.31 -16.99 12.88
CA ASN A 92 -8.54 -17.02 11.43
C ASN A 92 -9.49 -15.91 10.96
N ILE A 93 -10.52 -15.57 11.76
CA ILE A 93 -11.44 -14.47 11.42
C ILE A 93 -10.69 -13.14 11.49
N LEU A 94 -9.84 -12.97 12.49
CA LEU A 94 -9.02 -11.76 12.61
C LEU A 94 -7.99 -11.65 11.46
N ASN A 95 -7.44 -12.76 10.98
CA ASN A 95 -6.58 -12.75 9.79
C ASN A 95 -7.35 -12.28 8.56
N ILE A 96 -8.54 -12.84 8.30
CA ILE A 96 -9.40 -12.39 7.20
C ILE A 96 -9.69 -10.89 7.33
N LEU A 97 -10.08 -10.41 8.51
CA LEU A 97 -10.34 -8.98 8.72
C LEU A 97 -9.07 -8.11 8.55
N ASN A 98 -7.88 -8.65 8.82
CA ASN A 98 -6.63 -7.94 8.50
C ASN A 98 -6.34 -7.90 7.00
N THR A 99 -6.56 -9.01 6.29
CA THR A 99 -6.45 -9.06 4.81
C THR A 99 -7.50 -8.16 4.14
N TYR A 100 -8.64 -7.90 4.80
CA TYR A 100 -9.60 -6.91 4.30
C TYR A 100 -8.98 -5.52 4.15
N LYS A 101 -8.03 -5.15 4.99
CA LYS A 101 -7.34 -3.85 4.87
C LYS A 101 -6.52 -3.75 3.59
N ASP A 102 -5.98 -4.87 3.12
CA ASP A 102 -5.28 -4.91 1.83
C ASP A 102 -6.24 -4.61 0.67
N LEU A 103 -7.49 -5.13 0.72
CA LEU A 103 -8.53 -4.75 -0.24
C LEU A 103 -8.84 -3.25 -0.18
N LEU A 104 -8.95 -2.66 1.03
CA LEU A 104 -9.23 -1.23 1.18
C LEU A 104 -8.11 -0.36 0.60
N ASP A 105 -6.86 -0.78 0.77
CA ASP A 105 -5.68 -0.12 0.19
C ASP A 105 -5.69 -0.23 -1.35
N VAL A 106 -5.94 -1.42 -1.88
CA VAL A 106 -6.04 -1.66 -3.34
C VAL A 106 -7.16 -0.83 -3.97
N CYS A 107 -8.33 -0.71 -3.34
CA CYS A 107 -9.45 0.03 -3.89
C CYS A 107 -9.10 1.49 -4.23
N THR A 108 -8.22 2.12 -3.46
CA THR A 108 -7.77 3.49 -3.72
C THR A 108 -6.68 3.60 -4.79
N SER A 109 -6.05 2.48 -5.12
CA SER A 109 -4.92 2.42 -6.04
C SER A 109 -5.30 2.23 -7.51
N PHE A 110 -6.58 1.90 -7.79
CA PHE A 110 -7.06 1.60 -9.13
C PHE A 110 -8.23 2.50 -9.53
N TYR A 111 -8.03 3.32 -10.56
CA TYR A 111 -9.04 4.30 -11.03
C TYR A 111 -10.34 3.66 -11.57
N GLN A 112 -10.32 2.38 -11.88
CA GLN A 112 -11.50 1.63 -12.34
C GLN A 112 -12.50 1.38 -11.21
N ILE A 113 -12.07 1.49 -9.95
CA ILE A 113 -12.93 1.28 -8.78
C ILE A 113 -13.54 2.62 -8.41
N PRO A 114 -14.87 2.79 -8.53
CA PRO A 114 -15.52 4.03 -8.15
C PRO A 114 -15.33 4.36 -6.67
N MET A 115 -15.23 5.64 -6.34
CA MET A 115 -15.09 6.08 -4.94
C MET A 115 -16.26 5.62 -4.05
N GLU A 116 -17.45 5.49 -4.60
CA GLU A 116 -18.61 4.94 -3.91
C GLU A 116 -18.37 3.50 -3.45
N ASP A 117 -17.77 2.67 -4.31
CA ASP A 117 -17.44 1.29 -3.97
C ASP A 117 -16.34 1.23 -2.90
N CYS A 118 -15.33 2.11 -2.98
CA CYS A 118 -14.33 2.23 -1.92
C CYS A 118 -14.98 2.56 -0.57
N ILE A 119 -15.89 3.53 -0.53
CA ILE A 119 -16.63 3.90 0.68
C ILE A 119 -17.49 2.72 1.18
N ASN A 120 -18.14 1.99 0.28
CA ASN A 120 -18.96 0.83 0.63
C ASN A 120 -18.13 -0.28 1.26
N PHE A 121 -16.95 -0.59 0.72
CA PHE A 121 -16.02 -1.55 1.32
C PHE A 121 -15.55 -1.10 2.71
N HIS A 122 -15.22 0.18 2.89
CA HIS A 122 -14.85 0.71 4.21
C HIS A 122 -15.99 0.61 5.23
N ASN A 123 -17.22 0.87 4.82
CA ASN A 123 -18.40 0.72 5.67
C ASN A 123 -18.66 -0.76 6.05
N ASP A 124 -18.52 -1.68 5.10
CA ASP A 124 -18.66 -3.11 5.36
C ASP A 124 -17.54 -3.62 6.29
N PHE A 125 -16.30 -3.20 6.05
CA PHE A 125 -15.18 -3.48 6.97
C PHE A 125 -15.52 -3.03 8.40
N MET A 126 -15.93 -1.77 8.57
CA MET A 126 -16.27 -1.22 9.89
C MET A 126 -17.39 -2.04 10.56
N LYS A 127 -18.43 -2.41 9.80
CA LYS A 127 -19.53 -3.25 10.32
C LYS A 127 -19.02 -4.60 10.82
N ARG A 128 -18.21 -5.31 10.03
CA ARG A 128 -17.65 -6.63 10.38
C ARG A 128 -16.66 -6.54 11.53
N TRP A 129 -15.81 -5.51 11.53
CA TRP A 129 -14.84 -5.26 12.59
C TRP A 129 -15.50 -5.05 13.95
N LEU A 130 -16.56 -4.22 13.99
CA LEU A 130 -17.36 -3.99 15.19
C LEU A 130 -18.14 -5.25 15.63
N ALA A 131 -18.73 -5.98 14.68
CA ALA A 131 -19.44 -7.24 14.97
C ALA A 131 -18.50 -8.31 15.56
N TYR A 132 -17.20 -8.25 15.21
CA TYR A 132 -16.18 -9.12 15.80
C TYR A 132 -15.73 -8.66 17.20
N GLY A 133 -16.37 -7.64 17.78
CA GLY A 133 -16.10 -7.14 19.12
C GLY A 133 -14.91 -6.20 19.23
N ARG A 134 -14.46 -5.62 18.11
CA ARG A 134 -13.38 -4.64 18.06
C ARG A 134 -13.91 -3.22 18.22
N THR A 135 -13.01 -2.31 18.66
CA THR A 135 -13.34 -0.88 18.68
C THR A 135 -13.36 -0.29 17.26
N ALA A 136 -14.02 0.84 17.09
CA ALA A 136 -14.09 1.54 15.80
C ALA A 136 -12.76 2.18 15.38
N ARG A 137 -11.72 2.12 16.21
CA ARG A 137 -10.46 2.85 15.98
C ARG A 137 -9.80 2.49 14.65
N GLU A 138 -9.63 1.20 14.38
CA GLU A 138 -8.99 0.74 13.14
C GLU A 138 -9.84 1.11 11.90
N ALA A 139 -11.17 0.98 11.99
CA ALA A 139 -12.04 1.41 10.91
C ALA A 139 -11.94 2.93 10.66
N TYR A 140 -11.83 3.74 11.71
CA TYR A 140 -11.59 5.18 11.54
C TYR A 140 -10.22 5.47 10.93
N HIS A 141 -9.21 4.66 11.24
CA HIS A 141 -7.89 4.75 10.61
C HIS A 141 -7.97 4.46 9.11
N MET A 142 -8.67 3.41 8.70
CA MET A 142 -8.86 3.08 7.29
C MET A 142 -9.60 4.20 6.53
N PHE A 143 -10.66 4.77 7.09
CA PHE A 143 -11.34 5.93 6.50
C PHE A 143 -10.45 7.18 6.46
N PHE A 144 -9.64 7.40 7.48
CA PHE A 144 -8.69 8.50 7.49
C PHE A 144 -7.67 8.36 6.35
N ASP A 145 -7.11 7.16 6.17
CA ASP A 145 -6.17 6.88 5.08
C ASP A 145 -6.83 7.04 3.71
N LEU A 146 -8.07 6.54 3.51
CA LEU A 146 -8.84 6.73 2.28
C LEU A 146 -8.93 8.21 1.89
N TYR A 147 -9.39 9.06 2.81
CA TYR A 147 -9.57 10.48 2.53
C TYR A 147 -8.25 11.24 2.42
N LEU A 148 -7.22 10.80 3.14
CA LEU A 148 -5.88 11.36 3.04
C LEU A 148 -5.21 11.05 1.68
N GLU A 149 -5.39 9.84 1.15
CA GLU A 149 -4.84 9.46 -0.16
C GLU A 149 -5.61 10.09 -1.32
N THR A 150 -6.92 10.26 -1.18
CA THR A 150 -7.76 10.91 -2.20
C THR A 150 -7.73 12.44 -2.13
N GLY A 151 -7.07 13.02 -1.11
CA GLY A 151 -6.91 14.46 -0.95
C GLY A 151 -8.14 15.18 -0.37
N ASP A 152 -9.13 14.46 0.12
CA ASP A 152 -10.29 15.02 0.83
C ASP A 152 -9.91 15.32 2.29
N LEU A 153 -9.18 16.41 2.49
CA LEU A 153 -8.63 16.77 3.80
C LEU A 153 -9.71 17.11 4.82
N ASP A 154 -10.88 17.55 4.41
CA ASP A 154 -12.00 17.85 5.31
C ASP A 154 -12.58 16.57 5.94
N ASN A 155 -12.79 15.54 5.14
CA ASN A 155 -13.22 14.25 5.66
C ASN A 155 -12.08 13.53 6.40
N ALA A 156 -10.83 13.63 5.94
CA ALA A 156 -9.68 13.14 6.69
C ALA A 156 -9.63 13.75 8.10
N ALA A 157 -9.83 15.06 8.25
CA ALA A 157 -9.88 15.72 9.57
C ALA A 157 -10.96 15.13 10.49
N LYS A 158 -12.16 14.88 9.96
CA LYS A 158 -13.28 14.30 10.74
C LYS A 158 -12.93 12.90 11.26
N PHE A 159 -12.30 12.08 10.42
CA PHE A 159 -11.92 10.73 10.82
C PHE A 159 -10.70 10.70 11.73
N LEU A 160 -9.74 11.62 11.55
CA LEU A 160 -8.63 11.81 12.48
C LEU A 160 -9.14 12.19 13.89
N ASP A 161 -10.13 13.09 13.98
CA ASP A 161 -10.75 13.47 15.26
C ASP A 161 -11.47 12.28 15.92
N LYS A 162 -12.18 11.44 15.15
CA LYS A 162 -12.80 10.20 15.66
C LYS A 162 -11.75 9.21 16.13
N LEU A 163 -10.68 8.99 15.33
CA LEU A 163 -9.58 8.10 15.64
C LEU A 163 -8.91 8.44 16.99
N LYS A 164 -8.68 9.72 17.24
CA LYS A 164 -8.06 10.22 18.48
C LYS A 164 -8.91 10.01 19.73
N LYS A 165 -10.22 9.93 19.58
CA LYS A 165 -11.16 9.74 20.71
C LYS A 165 -11.29 8.29 21.16
N VAL A 166 -10.82 7.32 20.35
CA VAL A 166 -10.90 5.91 20.67
C VAL A 166 -9.52 5.39 21.09
N PRO A 167 -9.38 4.77 22.27
CA PRO A 167 -8.11 4.18 22.72
C PRO A 167 -7.58 3.14 21.73
N ALA A 168 -6.25 3.06 21.60
CA ALA A 168 -5.60 2.04 20.79
C ALA A 168 -5.75 0.65 21.43
N GLU A 169 -6.00 -0.35 20.59
CA GLU A 169 -6.00 -1.77 20.96
C GLU A 169 -4.66 -2.44 20.61
N ALA A 170 -4.46 -3.67 21.06
CA ALA A 170 -3.24 -4.42 20.85
C ALA A 170 -2.89 -4.67 19.36
N TYR A 171 -3.89 -4.60 18.49
CA TYR A 171 -3.74 -4.83 17.04
C TYR A 171 -3.62 -3.53 16.22
N ASP A 172 -3.80 -2.38 16.86
CA ASP A 172 -3.67 -1.08 16.18
C ASP A 172 -2.20 -0.71 16.05
N CYS A 173 -1.79 -0.34 14.85
CA CYS A 173 -0.46 0.21 14.65
C CYS A 173 -0.46 1.71 14.93
N VAL A 174 -0.20 2.10 16.17
CA VAL A 174 -0.11 3.52 16.58
C VAL A 174 0.92 4.28 15.74
N ALA A 175 2.05 3.66 15.42
CA ALA A 175 3.09 4.30 14.61
C ALA A 175 2.60 4.61 13.19
N CYS A 176 1.82 3.72 12.56
CA CYS A 176 1.23 3.98 11.24
C CYS A 176 0.21 5.12 11.31
N ALA A 177 -0.68 5.11 12.28
CA ALA A 177 -1.65 6.20 12.48
C ALA A 177 -0.96 7.56 12.70
N ILE A 178 0.11 7.61 13.49
CA ILE A 178 0.90 8.84 13.70
C ILE A 178 1.61 9.30 12.42
N THR A 179 2.14 8.40 11.61
CA THR A 179 2.75 8.79 10.32
C THR A 179 1.71 9.33 9.34
N GLY A 180 0.48 8.80 9.35
CA GLY A 180 -0.66 9.36 8.62
C GLY A 180 -1.02 10.77 9.12
N GLU A 181 -1.08 10.96 10.45
CA GLU A 181 -1.34 12.28 11.06
C GLU A 181 -0.26 13.31 10.69
N ILE A 182 1.01 12.93 10.68
CA ILE A 182 2.11 13.79 10.22
C ILE A 182 1.91 14.17 8.74
N LYS A 183 1.58 13.20 7.87
CA LYS A 183 1.27 13.47 6.46
C LYS A 183 0.12 14.46 6.33
N TYR A 184 -0.96 14.30 7.11
CA TYR A 184 -2.10 15.21 7.14
C TYR A 184 -1.67 16.64 7.51
N TYR A 185 -0.87 16.85 8.57
CA TYR A 185 -0.39 18.18 8.94
C TYR A 185 0.52 18.80 7.88
N LEU A 186 1.39 18.02 7.25
CA LEU A 186 2.23 18.52 6.15
C LEU A 186 1.39 18.97 4.94
N LEU A 187 0.34 18.22 4.59
CA LEU A 187 -0.59 18.61 3.51
C LEU A 187 -1.40 19.84 3.83
N ASN A 188 -1.70 20.11 5.11
CA ASN A 188 -2.35 21.33 5.59
C ASN A 188 -1.36 22.48 5.86
N ASN A 189 -0.08 22.31 5.51
CA ASN A 189 0.97 23.31 5.77
C ASN A 189 1.19 23.63 7.26
N GLU A 190 0.87 22.69 8.14
CA GLU A 190 1.02 22.79 9.61
C GLU A 190 2.30 22.08 10.07
N LYS A 191 3.44 22.45 9.48
CA LYS A 191 4.74 21.77 9.69
C LYS A 191 5.14 21.67 11.16
N ASP A 192 4.90 22.69 11.97
CA ASP A 192 5.27 22.67 13.40
C ASP A 192 4.55 21.57 14.19
N LYS A 193 3.30 21.26 13.82
CA LYS A 193 2.57 20.12 14.40
C LYS A 193 3.14 18.77 13.93
N ALA A 194 3.47 18.71 12.65
CA ALA A 194 4.11 17.53 12.07
C ALA A 194 5.46 17.23 12.75
N ASP A 195 6.31 18.26 12.93
CA ASP A 195 7.63 18.12 13.52
C ASP A 195 7.58 17.58 14.96
N LYS A 196 6.67 18.08 15.80
CA LYS A 196 6.47 17.61 17.18
C LYS A 196 6.10 16.14 17.27
N LEU A 197 5.34 15.63 16.30
CA LEU A 197 5.00 14.20 16.22
C LEU A 197 6.15 13.39 15.63
N ALA A 198 6.86 13.94 14.65
CA ALA A 198 8.00 13.29 14.01
C ALA A 198 9.13 12.99 14.99
N GLU A 199 9.41 13.87 15.95
CA GLU A 199 10.39 13.65 17.02
C GLU A 199 10.13 12.32 17.75
N LYS A 200 8.87 12.01 18.08
CA LYS A 200 8.48 10.76 18.76
C LYS A 200 8.60 9.50 17.89
N VAL A 201 8.60 9.66 16.58
CA VAL A 201 8.88 8.56 15.64
C VAL A 201 10.39 8.35 15.53
N TYR A 202 11.17 9.43 15.47
CA TYR A 202 12.64 9.37 15.38
C TYR A 202 13.30 8.87 16.67
N ASP A 203 12.79 9.23 17.83
CA ASP A 203 13.31 8.77 19.13
C ASP A 203 12.87 7.32 19.45
N GLY A 204 11.97 6.77 18.64
CA GLY A 204 11.47 5.41 18.77
C GLY A 204 10.36 5.22 19.80
N THR A 205 9.76 6.30 20.33
CA THR A 205 8.55 6.24 21.16
C THR A 205 7.41 5.56 20.40
N TYR A 206 7.27 5.87 19.11
CA TYR A 206 6.34 5.19 18.20
C TYR A 206 7.12 4.34 17.19
N ARG A 207 7.03 3.02 17.32
CA ARG A 207 7.65 2.06 16.40
C ARG A 207 6.59 1.15 15.78
N CYS A 208 6.72 0.91 14.48
CA CYS A 208 5.99 -0.15 13.82
C CYS A 208 6.78 -1.45 13.95
N ASN A 209 6.12 -2.49 14.47
CA ASN A 209 6.73 -3.83 14.62
C ASN A 209 6.53 -4.72 13.40
N SER A 210 5.89 -4.21 12.34
CA SER A 210 5.71 -4.94 11.09
C SER A 210 7.04 -5.11 10.36
N ARG A 211 7.28 -6.31 9.83
CA ARG A 211 8.44 -6.57 8.94
C ARG A 211 8.34 -5.81 7.62
N TRP A 212 7.13 -5.40 7.23
CA TRP A 212 6.79 -4.81 5.94
C TRP A 212 6.57 -3.30 6.01
N SER A 213 6.53 -2.71 7.19
CA SER A 213 6.28 -1.29 7.38
C SER A 213 7.38 -0.65 8.21
N ASP A 214 8.03 0.37 7.64
CA ASP A 214 9.00 1.22 8.33
C ASP A 214 8.41 2.63 8.50
N SER A 215 8.02 2.96 9.74
CA SER A 215 7.45 4.26 10.08
C SER A 215 8.40 5.42 9.76
N ILE A 216 9.71 5.22 9.90
CA ILE A 216 10.72 6.25 9.56
C ILE A 216 10.75 6.51 8.06
N LEU A 217 10.65 5.46 7.24
CA LEU A 217 10.62 5.62 5.78
C LEU A 217 9.34 6.30 5.30
N LYS A 218 8.17 5.91 5.84
CA LYS A 218 6.89 6.59 5.56
C LYS A 218 6.98 8.07 5.93
N LEU A 219 7.53 8.37 7.09
CA LEU A 219 7.76 9.73 7.57
C LEU A 219 8.66 10.53 6.61
N ARG A 220 9.84 10.00 6.27
CA ARG A 220 10.79 10.62 5.34
C ARG A 220 10.16 10.87 3.97
N ARG A 221 9.34 9.93 3.46
CA ARG A 221 8.63 10.11 2.18
C ARG A 221 7.64 11.29 2.23
N SER A 222 6.94 11.48 3.35
CA SER A 222 6.02 12.61 3.54
C SER A 222 6.77 13.94 3.56
N TYR A 223 7.89 14.02 4.29
CA TYR A 223 8.74 15.22 4.31
C TYR A 223 9.42 15.49 2.98
N LEU A 224 9.88 14.46 2.26
CA LEU A 224 10.43 14.60 0.93
C LEU A 224 9.45 15.30 -0.02
N LYS A 225 8.19 14.80 -0.07
CA LYS A 225 7.13 15.44 -0.88
C LYS A 225 6.88 16.88 -0.43
N TYR A 226 6.80 17.13 0.88
CA TYR A 226 6.60 18.47 1.44
C TYR A 226 7.70 19.43 0.98
N TYR A 227 8.97 19.08 1.14
CA TYR A 227 10.08 19.96 0.76
C TYR A 227 10.16 20.20 -0.75
N ILE A 228 9.87 19.20 -1.58
CA ILE A 228 9.80 19.38 -3.04
C ILE A 228 8.71 20.41 -3.38
N LEU A 229 7.51 20.26 -2.81
CA LEU A 229 6.38 21.17 -3.07
C LEU A 229 6.65 22.60 -2.61
N HIS A 230 7.48 22.79 -1.59
CA HIS A 230 7.84 24.12 -1.06
C HIS A 230 9.15 24.67 -1.63
N GLY A 231 9.78 23.97 -2.59
CA GLY A 231 11.02 24.39 -3.22
C GLY A 231 12.29 24.30 -2.35
N ASP A 232 12.22 23.64 -1.19
CA ASP A 232 13.37 23.39 -0.30
C ASP A 232 14.11 22.15 -0.78
N TYR A 233 14.77 22.28 -1.94
CA TYR A 233 15.44 21.16 -2.59
C TYR A 233 16.68 20.67 -1.84
N GLU A 234 17.29 21.52 -1.00
CA GLU A 234 18.43 21.09 -0.15
C GLU A 234 17.98 20.06 0.87
N LYS A 235 16.91 20.36 1.63
CA LYS A 235 16.35 19.38 2.58
C LYS A 235 15.74 18.16 1.88
N ALA A 236 15.12 18.34 0.72
CA ALA A 236 14.64 17.22 -0.08
C ALA A 236 15.79 16.27 -0.47
N ALA A 237 16.92 16.82 -0.91
CA ALA A 237 18.11 16.05 -1.27
C ALA A 237 18.76 15.36 -0.06
N GLU A 238 18.79 16.01 1.12
CA GLU A 238 19.25 15.41 2.37
C GLU A 238 18.40 14.19 2.76
N ILE A 239 17.09 14.35 2.74
CA ILE A 239 16.18 13.23 3.04
C ILE A 239 16.36 12.09 2.04
N THR A 240 16.47 12.41 0.74
CA THR A 240 16.72 11.38 -0.29
C THR A 240 18.03 10.64 -0.02
N TYR A 241 19.09 11.36 0.36
CA TYR A 241 20.36 10.74 0.74
C TYR A 241 20.21 9.81 1.94
N LEU A 242 19.52 10.25 2.99
CA LEU A 242 19.24 9.42 4.17
C LEU A 242 18.41 8.18 3.81
N MET A 243 17.45 8.30 2.90
CA MET A 243 16.67 7.16 2.42
C MET A 243 17.52 6.19 1.59
N GLU A 244 18.37 6.66 0.70
CA GLU A 244 19.26 5.82 -0.12
C GLU A 244 20.28 5.02 0.69
N HIS A 245 20.65 5.49 1.90
CA HIS A 245 21.71 4.90 2.72
C HIS A 245 21.21 4.18 3.98
N SER A 246 19.92 4.08 4.21
CA SER A 246 19.36 3.57 5.47
C SER A 246 19.21 2.05 5.60
N GLY A 247 19.78 1.23 4.69
CA GLY A 247 19.82 -0.23 4.86
C GLY A 247 18.73 -1.03 4.11
N SER A 248 18.67 -2.32 4.31
CA SER A 248 18.23 -3.38 3.41
C SER A 248 16.77 -3.43 2.95
N GLN A 249 15.84 -2.66 3.50
CA GLN A 249 14.45 -2.65 3.03
C GLN A 249 14.15 -1.56 1.99
N ILE A 250 15.10 -0.71 1.71
CA ILE A 250 14.97 0.50 0.88
C ILE A 250 15.00 0.23 -0.61
N ASN A 251 15.41 -0.93 -1.05
CA ASN A 251 15.43 -1.24 -2.48
C ASN A 251 14.05 -1.07 -3.15
N ALA A 252 12.96 -1.21 -2.40
CA ALA A 252 11.61 -0.95 -2.90
C ALA A 252 11.31 0.55 -3.04
N TYR A 253 11.85 1.42 -2.17
CA TYR A 253 11.55 2.86 -2.18
C TYR A 253 12.47 3.68 -3.08
N ASN A 254 13.69 3.20 -3.35
CA ASN A 254 14.66 3.88 -4.23
C ASN A 254 14.20 3.95 -5.70
N LYS A 255 13.17 3.20 -6.05
CA LYS A 255 12.58 3.20 -7.38
C LYS A 255 11.62 4.37 -7.65
N TYR A 256 11.24 5.13 -6.63
CA TYR A 256 10.27 6.21 -6.81
C TYR A 256 10.86 7.43 -7.50
N ALA A 257 10.13 7.96 -8.46
CA ALA A 257 10.55 9.11 -9.26
C ALA A 257 10.64 10.40 -8.43
N SER A 258 9.96 10.50 -7.29
CA SER A 258 10.08 11.64 -6.36
C SER A 258 11.52 11.91 -5.90
N PHE A 259 12.39 10.87 -5.89
CA PHE A 259 13.81 11.06 -5.58
C PHE A 259 14.54 11.89 -6.63
N MET A 260 14.17 11.79 -7.91
CA MET A 260 14.78 12.64 -8.93
C MET A 260 14.36 14.11 -8.78
N CYS A 261 13.11 14.36 -8.33
CA CYS A 261 12.63 15.73 -8.11
C CYS A 261 13.46 16.47 -7.05
N ALA A 262 13.95 15.77 -6.02
CA ALA A 262 14.83 16.35 -5.02
C ALA A 262 16.16 16.89 -5.59
N TYR A 263 16.60 16.35 -6.72
CA TYR A 263 17.88 16.70 -7.33
C TYR A 263 17.78 17.67 -8.52
N VAL A 264 16.57 18.10 -8.89
CA VAL A 264 16.33 18.88 -10.12
C VAL A 264 17.21 20.14 -10.20
N HIS A 265 17.33 20.90 -9.12
CA HIS A 265 18.10 22.15 -9.08
C HIS A 265 19.50 21.99 -8.48
N ILE A 266 19.77 20.90 -7.76
CA ILE A 266 21.04 20.72 -7.01
C ILE A 266 22.02 19.81 -7.76
N LYS A 267 21.56 18.63 -8.19
CA LYS A 267 22.37 17.59 -8.83
C LYS A 267 21.59 16.89 -9.96
N PRO A 268 21.21 17.60 -11.03
CA PRO A 268 20.33 17.06 -12.07
C PRO A 268 20.85 15.76 -12.70
N GLY A 269 22.15 15.61 -12.84
CA GLY A 269 22.78 14.37 -13.33
C GLY A 269 22.52 13.15 -12.43
N ARG A 270 22.24 13.33 -11.12
CA ARG A 270 21.85 12.25 -10.22
C ARG A 270 20.39 11.84 -10.47
N GLY A 271 19.50 12.81 -10.64
CA GLY A 271 18.11 12.56 -11.02
C GLY A 271 18.01 11.78 -12.34
N LEU A 272 18.77 12.18 -13.37
CA LEU A 272 18.84 11.45 -14.64
C LEU A 272 19.36 10.01 -14.49
N ARG A 273 20.28 9.74 -13.57
CA ARG A 273 20.72 8.36 -13.29
C ARG A 273 19.61 7.51 -12.67
N ILE A 274 18.84 8.08 -11.74
CA ILE A 274 17.66 7.40 -11.15
C ILE A 274 16.67 7.05 -12.26
N TYR A 275 16.32 8.01 -13.12
CA TYR A 275 15.42 7.76 -14.25
C TYR A 275 15.93 6.61 -15.14
N LYS A 276 17.17 6.69 -15.61
CA LYS A 276 17.78 5.67 -16.49
C LYS A 276 17.80 4.28 -15.85
N LYS A 277 17.92 4.21 -14.53
CA LYS A 277 17.92 2.94 -13.78
C LYS A 277 16.53 2.33 -13.65
N HIS A 278 15.52 3.14 -13.38
CA HIS A 278 14.23 2.64 -12.89
C HIS A 278 13.04 2.81 -13.87
N TRP A 279 13.19 3.57 -14.98
CA TRP A 279 12.06 3.87 -15.84
C TRP A 279 11.35 2.64 -16.43
N LYS A 280 12.09 1.53 -16.67
CA LYS A 280 11.49 0.27 -17.15
C LYS A 280 10.64 -0.37 -16.06
N GLU A 281 11.12 -0.38 -14.82
CA GLU A 281 10.37 -0.88 -13.66
C GLU A 281 9.06 -0.10 -13.50
N TRP A 282 9.09 1.23 -13.70
CA TRP A 282 7.88 2.06 -13.63
C TRP A 282 6.87 1.76 -14.76
N GLN A 283 7.33 1.37 -15.95
CA GLN A 283 6.44 0.94 -17.03
C GLN A 283 5.76 -0.40 -16.74
N GLU A 284 6.46 -1.28 -16.05
CA GLU A 284 6.02 -2.63 -15.71
C GLU A 284 5.29 -2.69 -14.35
N GLU A 285 5.19 -1.55 -13.63
CA GLU A 285 4.51 -1.47 -12.35
C GLU A 285 3.00 -1.77 -12.50
N ASN A 286 2.53 -2.78 -11.79
CA ASN A 286 1.13 -3.20 -11.83
C ASN A 286 0.22 -2.26 -11.03
N ASN A 287 0.72 -1.71 -9.91
CA ASN A 287 -0.01 -0.72 -9.14
C ASN A 287 -0.15 0.58 -9.93
N GLN A 288 -1.38 0.90 -10.34
CA GLN A 288 -1.65 2.04 -11.23
C GLN A 288 -1.39 3.39 -10.55
N TYR A 289 -1.61 3.48 -9.24
CA TYR A 289 -1.31 4.68 -8.46
C TYR A 289 0.20 4.96 -8.45
N ASP A 290 1.01 3.97 -8.09
CA ASP A 290 2.47 4.11 -8.08
C ASP A 290 3.01 4.40 -9.48
N ARG A 291 2.49 3.74 -10.51
CA ARG A 291 2.86 4.00 -11.92
C ARG A 291 2.55 5.43 -12.32
N TYR A 292 1.33 5.91 -12.04
CA TYR A 292 0.92 7.29 -12.33
C TYR A 292 1.82 8.31 -11.65
N TYR A 293 2.07 8.16 -10.35
CA TYR A 293 2.90 9.11 -9.61
C TYR A 293 4.35 9.08 -10.03
N ASN A 294 4.91 7.91 -10.38
CA ASN A 294 6.27 7.82 -10.88
C ASN A 294 6.42 8.60 -12.20
N PHE A 295 5.49 8.46 -13.14
CA PHE A 295 5.54 9.23 -14.40
C PHE A 295 5.25 10.71 -14.19
N LYS A 296 4.32 11.07 -13.32
CA LYS A 296 4.05 12.46 -12.96
C LYS A 296 5.28 13.13 -12.36
N ASP A 297 5.93 12.49 -11.39
CA ASP A 297 7.14 13.00 -10.76
C ASP A 297 8.30 13.11 -11.78
N ALA A 298 8.44 12.12 -12.66
CA ALA A 298 9.42 12.17 -13.75
C ALA A 298 9.15 13.36 -14.68
N ALA A 299 7.90 13.59 -15.07
CA ALA A 299 7.52 14.74 -15.90
C ALA A 299 7.82 16.07 -15.19
N CYS A 300 7.53 16.18 -13.89
CA CYS A 300 7.87 17.35 -13.07
C CYS A 300 9.39 17.60 -13.03
N PHE A 301 10.18 16.54 -12.87
CA PHE A 301 11.64 16.63 -12.90
C PHE A 301 12.14 17.18 -14.24
N PHE A 302 11.70 16.60 -15.36
CA PHE A 302 12.13 17.04 -16.69
C PHE A 302 11.67 18.46 -16.99
N LYS A 303 10.44 18.83 -16.59
CA LYS A 303 9.97 20.22 -16.71
C LYS A 303 10.82 21.20 -15.90
N GLY A 304 11.21 20.82 -14.69
CA GLY A 304 12.13 21.63 -13.86
C GLY A 304 13.49 21.82 -14.50
N LEU A 305 14.02 20.81 -15.20
CA LEU A 305 15.29 20.94 -15.95
C LEU A 305 15.20 21.90 -17.13
N GLU A 306 14.06 22.03 -17.80
CA GLU A 306 13.85 22.98 -18.89
C GLU A 306 14.08 24.44 -18.48
N THR A 307 13.77 24.77 -17.22
CA THR A 307 13.83 26.15 -16.74
C THR A 307 15.25 26.66 -16.48
N GLU A 308 16.25 25.76 -16.33
CA GLU A 308 17.53 26.21 -15.80
C GLU A 308 18.76 26.15 -16.67
N ARG A 309 19.02 25.23 -17.57
CA ARG A 309 20.30 25.23 -18.34
C ARG A 309 20.45 24.29 -19.54
N SER A 310 19.48 23.46 -19.84
CA SER A 310 19.63 22.43 -20.89
C SER A 310 18.36 22.22 -21.69
N ARG A 311 17.67 23.31 -22.06
CA ARG A 311 16.42 23.25 -22.85
C ARG A 311 16.48 22.23 -23.98
N ASP A 312 17.60 22.21 -24.72
CA ASP A 312 17.71 21.37 -25.91
C ASP A 312 17.89 19.89 -25.60
N THR A 313 18.75 19.54 -24.63
CA THR A 313 19.01 18.12 -24.28
C THR A 313 17.83 17.50 -23.56
N VAL A 314 17.18 18.24 -22.68
CA VAL A 314 16.03 17.77 -21.93
C VAL A 314 14.82 17.66 -22.85
N ARG A 315 14.60 18.63 -23.72
CA ARG A 315 13.53 18.62 -24.72
C ARG A 315 13.66 17.42 -25.65
N LEU A 316 14.84 17.15 -26.17
CA LEU A 316 15.12 15.98 -27.01
C LEU A 316 14.86 14.66 -26.26
N GLU A 317 15.19 14.59 -24.97
CA GLU A 317 14.93 13.38 -24.18
C GLU A 317 13.44 13.24 -23.86
N LEU A 318 12.72 14.31 -23.56
CA LEU A 318 11.26 14.33 -23.40
C LEU A 318 10.55 13.94 -24.69
N ASP A 319 10.90 14.57 -25.80
CA ASP A 319 10.31 14.29 -27.13
C ASP A 319 10.55 12.84 -27.56
N ARG A 320 11.71 12.30 -27.23
CA ARG A 320 12.05 10.91 -27.54
C ARG A 320 11.30 9.89 -26.67
N ARG A 321 11.05 10.22 -25.41
CA ARG A 321 10.53 9.26 -24.42
C ARG A 321 9.05 9.42 -24.13
N PHE A 322 8.52 10.60 -24.34
CA PHE A 322 7.11 10.93 -24.07
C PHE A 322 6.49 11.69 -25.26
N PRO A 323 6.43 11.07 -26.45
CA PRO A 323 5.90 11.75 -27.64
C PRO A 323 4.46 12.24 -27.49
N LEU A 324 3.68 11.69 -26.54
CA LEU A 324 2.30 12.07 -26.25
C LEU A 324 2.16 13.33 -25.37
N TYR A 325 3.26 13.88 -24.84
CA TYR A 325 3.21 15.12 -24.03
C TYR A 325 3.45 16.39 -24.86
N ASN A 326 3.60 16.25 -26.17
CA ASN A 326 3.81 17.38 -27.10
C ASN A 326 2.52 17.82 -27.80
N GLU A 327 1.38 17.23 -27.49
CA GLU A 327 0.03 17.65 -27.89
C GLU A 327 -0.68 18.29 -26.69
#